data_bff14d9f92464061e91e7f7c6bd7b385
#
_entry.id   bff14d9f92464061e91e7f7c6bd7b385
#
_cell.length_a   1.000
_cell.length_b   1.000
_cell.length_c   1.000
_cell.angle_alpha   90.00
_cell.angle_beta   90.00
_cell.angle_gamma   90.00
#
_symmetry.space_group_name_H-M   'P 1'
#
loop_
_entity.id
_entity.type
_entity.pdbx_description
1 polymer ?
#
loop_
_entity_poly.entity_id
_entity_poly.type
_entity_poly.pdbx_seq_one_letter_code
_entity_poly.pdbx_strand_id
1 'polypeptide(L)'
;MIIRRGDIYYADLRPVVGSEQGGVRPVLIIQNDAGNRHSPTVICAAITSRMNKAKLPTHVELSTTECDITKDSVVLLEQIRTIDKQRLKERVCHLDTNTLKRVNYCLLYTSDDADDMQC
;
A
#
# COMPACT_ATOMS: atom_id res chain seq x y z
N MET A 1 -7.16 -10.85 14.66
CA MET A 1 -7.01 -10.31 13.28
C MET A 1 -5.72 -10.87 12.69
N ILE A 2 -5.83 -11.60 11.59
CA ILE A 2 -4.66 -12.14 10.91
C ILE A 2 -4.35 -11.24 9.72
N ILE A 3 -3.22 -10.54 9.78
CA ILE A 3 -2.80 -9.61 8.76
C ILE A 3 -1.73 -10.29 7.91
N ARG A 4 -1.89 -10.24 6.58
CA ARG A 4 -0.93 -10.83 5.64
C ARG A 4 -0.41 -9.78 4.68
N ARG A 5 0.84 -9.95 4.26
CA ARG A 5 1.41 -9.11 3.21
C ARG A 5 0.55 -9.24 1.95
N GLY A 6 0.17 -8.11 1.38
CA GLY A 6 -0.73 -8.09 0.23
C GLY A 6 -2.19 -7.85 0.58
N ASP A 7 -2.52 -7.82 1.86
CA ASP A 7 -3.88 -7.43 2.28
C ASP A 7 -4.07 -5.93 2.10
N ILE A 8 -5.28 -5.54 1.75
CA ILE A 8 -5.70 -4.15 1.76
C ILE A 8 -6.69 -3.97 2.91
N TYR A 9 -6.42 -2.98 3.76
CA TYR A 9 -7.28 -2.61 4.90
C TYR A 9 -7.64 -1.15 4.81
N TYR A 10 -8.82 -0.78 5.28
CA TYR A 10 -9.08 0.61 5.63
C TYR A 10 -8.31 0.93 6.91
N ALA A 11 -7.71 2.10 6.93
CA ALA A 11 -6.95 2.56 8.08
C ALA A 11 -7.19 4.04 8.33
N ASP A 12 -7.15 4.43 9.59
CA ASP A 12 -7.24 5.84 9.96
C ASP A 12 -5.82 6.43 9.95
N LEU A 13 -5.55 7.27 8.98
CA LEU A 13 -4.22 7.84 8.76
C LEU A 13 -4.04 9.22 9.38
N ARG A 14 -5.00 9.69 10.14
CA ARG A 14 -4.88 11.00 10.81
C ARG A 14 -3.94 10.92 12.02
N PRO A 15 -3.22 12.00 12.35
CA PRO A 15 -3.13 13.26 11.61
C PRO A 15 -2.17 13.16 10.42
N VAL A 16 -2.32 14.12 9.49
CA VAL A 16 -1.47 14.18 8.29
C VAL A 16 -0.78 15.53 8.21
N VAL A 17 0.32 15.58 7.44
CA VAL A 17 1.07 16.81 7.20
C VAL A 17 1.24 16.99 5.69
N GLY A 18 0.89 18.17 5.20
CA GLY A 18 1.12 18.54 3.80
C GLY A 18 0.38 17.63 2.81
N SER A 19 1.14 17.05 1.89
CA SER A 19 0.58 16.25 0.81
C SER A 19 0.39 14.77 1.15
N GLU A 20 0.54 14.40 2.42
CA GLU A 20 0.29 13.03 2.85
C GLU A 20 -1.18 12.67 2.70
N GLN A 21 -1.44 11.41 2.37
CA GLN A 21 -2.82 10.91 2.33
C GLN A 21 -3.37 10.80 3.76
N GLY A 22 -4.57 11.32 3.97
CA GLY A 22 -5.16 11.37 5.30
C GLY A 22 -6.58 10.85 5.35
N GLY A 23 -7.15 10.84 6.57
CA GLY A 23 -8.48 10.33 6.83
C GLY A 23 -8.50 8.80 6.86
N VAL A 24 -9.71 8.23 6.80
CA VAL A 24 -9.87 6.77 6.72
C VAL A 24 -9.73 6.40 5.25
N ARG A 25 -8.71 5.63 4.94
CA ARG A 25 -8.36 5.29 3.56
C ARG A 25 -7.86 3.87 3.46
N PRO A 26 -7.97 3.26 2.27
CA PRO A 26 -7.38 1.95 2.06
C PRO A 26 -5.85 2.06 2.05
N VAL A 27 -5.20 1.06 2.61
CA VAL A 27 -3.74 0.93 2.60
C VAL A 27 -3.38 -0.50 2.22
N LEU A 28 -2.24 -0.66 1.57
CA LEU A 28 -1.71 -1.98 1.22
C LEU A 28 -0.66 -2.38 2.24
N ILE A 29 -0.83 -3.56 2.83
CA ILE A 29 0.15 -4.09 3.79
C ILE A 29 1.34 -4.63 3.00
N ILE A 30 2.51 -4.04 3.21
CA ILE A 30 3.74 -4.47 2.54
C ILE A 30 4.74 -5.12 3.50
N GLN A 31 4.50 -5.05 4.80
CA GLN A 31 5.33 -5.71 5.79
C GLN A 31 5.26 -7.23 5.62
N ASN A 32 6.40 -7.91 5.83
CA ASN A 32 6.41 -9.35 5.72
C ASN A 32 5.57 -10.01 6.82
N ASP A 33 5.21 -11.28 6.62
CA ASP A 33 4.26 -11.94 7.50
C ASP A 33 4.80 -12.21 8.90
N ALA A 34 6.12 -12.38 9.04
CA ALA A 34 6.70 -12.52 10.37
C ALA A 34 6.48 -11.23 11.17
N GLY A 35 6.75 -10.07 10.56
CA GLY A 35 6.47 -8.79 11.19
C GLY A 35 4.98 -8.60 11.46
N ASN A 36 4.14 -9.01 10.52
CA ASN A 36 2.69 -8.89 10.69
C ASN A 36 2.18 -9.70 11.89
N ARG A 37 2.81 -10.82 12.19
CA ARG A 37 2.40 -11.64 13.34
C ARG A 37 2.90 -11.11 14.67
N HIS A 38 4.10 -10.54 14.68
CA HIS A 38 4.81 -10.30 15.95
C HIS A 38 4.95 -8.83 16.32
N SER A 39 4.86 -7.92 15.36
CA SER A 39 5.01 -6.49 15.63
C SER A 39 3.66 -5.86 15.99
N PRO A 40 3.64 -4.85 16.89
CA PRO A 40 2.42 -4.08 17.12
C PRO A 40 2.12 -3.09 15.99
N THR A 41 3.04 -2.93 15.05
CA THR A 41 2.89 -2.00 13.93
C THR A 41 2.93 -2.75 12.60
N VAL A 42 2.46 -2.08 11.54
CA VAL A 42 2.55 -2.59 10.18
C VAL A 42 3.13 -1.52 9.27
N ILE A 43 3.90 -1.97 8.27
CA ILE A 43 4.38 -1.10 7.21
C ILE A 43 3.40 -1.21 6.06
N CYS A 44 2.91 -0.07 5.58
CA CYS A 44 1.89 -0.04 4.54
C CYS A 44 2.13 1.09 3.55
N ALA A 45 1.49 0.99 2.40
CA ALA A 45 1.52 2.02 1.36
C ALA A 45 0.12 2.61 1.21
N ALA A 46 0.04 3.92 1.02
CA ALA A 46 -1.23 4.61 0.82
C ALA A 46 -1.86 4.25 -0.52
N ILE A 47 -3.17 4.24 -0.57
CA ILE A 47 -3.94 4.01 -1.81
C ILE A 47 -4.87 5.20 -2.01
N THR A 48 -4.95 5.70 -3.24
CA THR A 48 -5.84 6.80 -3.59
C THR A 48 -6.69 6.45 -4.80
N SER A 49 -7.90 6.99 -4.83
CA SER A 49 -8.78 6.87 -6.00
C SER A 49 -8.62 8.01 -6.99
N ARG A 50 -7.66 8.91 -6.76
CA ARG A 50 -7.44 10.06 -7.67
C ARG A 50 -6.67 9.62 -8.90
N MET A 51 -7.39 9.19 -9.91
CA MET A 51 -6.79 8.65 -11.13
C MET A 51 -6.24 9.70 -12.08
N ASN A 52 -6.60 10.97 -11.88
CA ASN A 52 -6.07 12.07 -12.70
C ASN A 52 -4.70 12.54 -12.24
N LYS A 53 -4.17 11.98 -11.18
CA LYS A 53 -2.85 12.32 -10.70
C LYS A 53 -1.80 11.81 -11.67
N ALA A 54 -0.72 12.57 -11.85
CA ALA A 54 0.38 12.15 -12.72
C ALA A 54 0.95 10.82 -12.24
N LYS A 55 1.15 9.90 -13.16
CA LYS A 55 1.67 8.57 -12.83
C LYS A 55 3.18 8.63 -12.63
N LEU A 56 3.63 7.94 -11.61
CA LEU A 56 5.05 7.76 -11.33
C LEU A 56 5.39 6.27 -11.45
N PRO A 57 6.68 5.94 -11.64
CA PRO A 57 7.08 4.51 -11.65
C PRO A 57 6.74 3.78 -10.35
N THR A 58 6.53 4.53 -9.27
CA THR A 58 6.17 3.99 -7.95
C THR A 58 4.67 3.78 -7.78
N HIS A 59 3.87 4.03 -8.81
CA HIS A 59 2.42 3.86 -8.74
C HIS A 59 2.00 2.52 -9.33
N VAL A 60 1.16 1.78 -8.61
CA VAL A 60 0.57 0.54 -9.09
C VAL A 60 -0.93 0.72 -9.17
N GLU A 61 -1.49 0.57 -10.37
CA GLU A 61 -2.92 0.70 -10.59
C GLU A 61 -3.65 -0.54 -10.13
N LEU A 62 -4.80 -0.33 -9.50
CA LEU A 62 -5.72 -1.38 -9.08
C LEU A 62 -7.08 -1.11 -9.69
N SER A 63 -7.63 -2.07 -10.42
CA SER A 63 -8.98 -1.95 -10.94
C SER A 63 -9.98 -2.56 -9.96
N THR A 64 -11.25 -2.17 -10.11
CA THR A 64 -12.32 -2.75 -9.28
C THR A 64 -12.49 -4.24 -9.51
N THR A 65 -11.99 -4.77 -10.62
CA THR A 65 -12.06 -6.20 -10.93
C THR A 65 -10.96 -7.00 -10.23
N GLU A 66 -9.89 -6.34 -9.79
CA GLU A 66 -8.75 -7.00 -9.15
C GLU A 66 -8.88 -7.06 -7.63
N CYS A 67 -9.73 -6.22 -7.09
CA CYS A 67 -9.88 -6.06 -5.66
C CYS A 67 -11.27 -5.53 -5.37
N ASP A 68 -11.82 -5.87 -4.24
CA ASP A 68 -13.19 -5.50 -3.88
C ASP A 68 -13.28 -4.04 -3.39
N ILE A 69 -12.72 -3.14 -4.18
CA ILE A 69 -12.76 -1.70 -3.93
C ILE A 69 -13.85 -1.06 -4.79
N THR A 70 -14.38 0.06 -4.32
CA THR A 70 -15.52 0.70 -5.00
C THR A 70 -15.12 1.52 -6.22
N LYS A 71 -13.86 1.91 -6.32
CA LYS A 71 -13.35 2.71 -7.43
C LYS A 71 -11.97 2.23 -7.83
N ASP A 72 -11.65 2.39 -9.11
CA ASP A 72 -10.28 2.17 -9.56
C ASP A 72 -9.35 3.06 -8.75
N SER A 73 -8.22 2.51 -8.36
CA SER A 73 -7.34 3.16 -7.40
C SER A 73 -5.87 2.96 -7.80
N VAL A 74 -5.00 3.68 -7.09
CA VAL A 74 -3.55 3.60 -7.31
C VAL A 74 -2.88 3.41 -5.96
N VAL A 75 -1.97 2.44 -5.88
CA VAL A 75 -1.10 2.27 -4.73
C VAL A 75 0.07 3.23 -4.90
N LEU A 76 0.32 4.05 -3.89
CA LEU A 76 1.36 5.07 -3.91
C LEU A 76 2.57 4.55 -3.12
N LEU A 77 3.48 3.89 -3.81
CA LEU A 77 4.63 3.27 -3.13
C LEU A 77 5.67 4.29 -2.68
N GLU A 78 5.53 5.54 -3.08
CA GLU A 78 6.33 6.63 -2.50
C GLU A 78 5.77 7.10 -1.16
N GLN A 79 4.56 6.69 -0.79
CA GLN A 79 3.95 7.04 0.49
C GLN A 79 3.81 5.81 1.38
N ILE A 80 4.96 5.31 1.77
CA ILE A 80 5.07 4.18 2.69
C ILE A 80 5.19 4.74 4.11
N ARG A 81 4.47 4.12 5.04
CA ARG A 81 4.56 4.52 6.43
C ARG A 81 4.32 3.33 7.35
N THR A 82 4.77 3.48 8.58
CA THR A 82 4.51 2.51 9.65
C THR A 82 3.38 3.06 10.51
N ILE A 83 2.36 2.24 10.72
CA ILE A 83 1.24 2.62 11.57
C ILE A 83 0.98 1.55 12.61
N ASP A 84 0.36 1.95 13.72
CA ASP A 84 -0.08 1.01 14.74
C ASP A 84 -1.22 0.15 14.18
N LYS A 85 -1.22 -1.13 14.51
CA LYS A 85 -2.29 -2.05 14.07
C LYS A 85 -3.68 -1.57 14.49
N GLN A 86 -3.77 -0.81 15.58
CA GLN A 86 -5.05 -0.28 16.05
C GLN A 86 -5.69 0.69 15.06
N ARG A 87 -4.91 1.24 14.13
CA ARG A 87 -5.45 2.11 13.09
C ARG A 87 -6.17 1.35 12.00
N LEU A 88 -5.94 0.04 11.89
CA LEU A 88 -6.58 -0.78 10.86
C LEU A 88 -8.04 -1.00 11.18
N LYS A 89 -8.89 -0.86 10.18
CA LYS A 89 -10.33 -1.09 10.27
C LYS A 89 -10.66 -2.40 9.57
N GLU A 90 -11.51 -2.37 8.56
CA GLU A 90 -11.93 -3.56 7.85
C GLU A 90 -10.94 -3.97 6.79
N ARG A 91 -10.77 -5.27 6.62
CA ARG A 91 -10.04 -5.82 5.49
C ARG A 91 -10.90 -5.70 4.23
N VAL A 92 -10.30 -5.20 3.16
CA VAL A 92 -11.00 -5.02 1.89
C VAL A 92 -10.82 -6.26 1.01
N CYS A 93 -9.57 -6.67 0.83
CA CYS A 93 -9.24 -7.81 -0.04
C CYS A 93 -7.80 -8.23 0.20
N HIS A 94 -7.40 -9.27 -0.51
CA HIS A 94 -6.00 -9.70 -0.61
C HIS A 94 -5.63 -9.71 -2.08
N LEU A 95 -4.53 -9.06 -2.44
CA LEU A 95 -4.10 -8.97 -3.82
C LEU A 95 -3.68 -10.34 -4.36
N ASP A 96 -3.93 -10.57 -5.65
CA ASP A 96 -3.49 -11.80 -6.29
C ASP A 96 -1.98 -11.76 -6.53
N THR A 97 -1.44 -12.92 -6.91
CA THR A 97 -0.01 -13.08 -7.12
C THR A 97 0.54 -12.15 -8.18
N ASN A 98 -0.19 -11.95 -9.27
CA ASN A 98 0.27 -11.09 -10.36
C ASN A 98 0.36 -9.64 -9.94
N THR A 99 -0.64 -9.16 -9.21
CA THR A 99 -0.63 -7.78 -8.71
C THR A 99 0.47 -7.58 -7.69
N LEU A 100 0.69 -8.55 -6.80
CA LEU A 100 1.79 -8.50 -5.85
C LEU A 100 3.15 -8.46 -6.53
N LYS A 101 3.31 -9.16 -7.64
CA LYS A 101 4.55 -9.09 -8.42
C LYS A 101 4.80 -7.68 -8.95
N ARG A 102 3.75 -7.00 -9.42
CA ARG A 102 3.87 -5.62 -9.86
C ARG A 102 4.26 -4.70 -8.71
N VAL A 103 3.69 -4.93 -7.54
CA VAL A 103 4.05 -4.15 -6.34
C VAL A 103 5.51 -4.37 -5.99
N ASN A 104 5.96 -5.62 -5.98
CA ASN A 104 7.35 -5.94 -5.67
C ASN A 104 8.31 -5.29 -6.65
N TYR A 105 7.98 -5.30 -7.93
CA TYR A 105 8.80 -4.67 -8.95
C TYR A 105 8.90 -3.16 -8.71
N CYS A 106 7.77 -2.52 -8.44
CA CYS A 106 7.75 -1.08 -8.21
C CYS A 106 8.44 -0.69 -6.90
N LEU A 107 8.42 -1.57 -5.90
CA LEU A 107 9.17 -1.32 -4.66
C LEU A 107 10.67 -1.25 -4.91
N LEU A 108 11.16 -2.05 -5.85
CA LEU A 108 12.57 -1.96 -6.24
C LEU A 108 12.89 -0.61 -6.86
N TYR A 109 11.96 -0.04 -7.63
CA TYR A 109 12.13 1.30 -8.18
C TYR A 109 12.10 2.38 -7.12
N THR A 110 11.44 2.14 -6.01
CA THR A 110 11.39 3.10 -4.92
C THR A 110 12.69 3.14 -4.14
N SER A 111 13.45 2.06 -4.23
CA SER A 111 14.73 1.92 -3.54
C SER A 111 15.85 2.57 -4.37
N ASP A 112 16.72 3.33 -3.73
CA ASP A 112 17.91 3.90 -4.39
C ASP A 112 18.79 2.81 -4.96
N ASP A 113 18.88 1.68 -4.28
CA ASP A 113 19.70 0.56 -4.73
C ASP A 113 19.23 0.02 -6.06
N ALA A 114 17.93 0.07 -6.34
CA ALA A 114 17.40 -0.40 -7.61
C ALA A 114 17.94 0.44 -8.76
N ASP A 115 18.07 1.75 -8.59
CA ASP A 115 18.62 2.63 -9.60
C ASP A 115 20.09 2.35 -9.80
N ASP A 116 20.84 2.17 -8.72
CA ASP A 116 22.25 1.89 -8.77
C ASP A 116 22.53 0.57 -9.48
N MET A 117 21.71 -0.42 -9.24
CA MET A 117 21.90 -1.74 -9.83
C MET A 117 21.68 -1.75 -11.33
N GLN A 118 21.06 -0.74 -11.86
CA GLN A 118 20.85 -0.64 -13.29
C GLN A 118 22.08 -0.16 -14.03
N CYS A 119 23.01 0.31 -13.33
CA CYS A 119 24.23 0.87 -13.89
C CYS A 119 25.22 -0.19 -14.33
#